data_431e7b0f0db489440a703a1c1d7e1632
#
_entry.id   431e7b0f0db489440a703a1c1d7e1632
#
_cell.length_a   1.000
_cell.length_b   1.000
_cell.length_c   1.000
_cell.angle_alpha   90.00
_cell.angle_beta   90.00
_cell.angle_gamma   90.00
#
_symmetry.space_group_name_H-M   'P 1'
#
loop_
_entity.id
_entity.type
_entity.pdbx_description
1 polymer ?
#
loop_
_entity_poly.entity_id
_entity_poly.type
_entity_poly.pdbx_seq_one_letter_code
_entity_poly.pdbx_strand_id
1 'polypeptide(L)'
;MHALWVWAHPHAASLNGRLREVGVNALGAAGWSVDEIDLYREGFNPLLVERGEADVRRHQDRLREADLLVVQFPLWWYSVPAILKGWIDRVFESGFAFDVPDPETGKPLKYGKGGLAGKRALAIVTAGDRAATLGPRGISGDIEDVLWPLLHGTFWYTGMDPLRPHLITDTDTIDAEVMARIEADLSVRLQGVMTEPRIGYRPMAEEHYDHTIRLHDSVAPGEDGLSAHREG
;
A
#
# COMPACT_ATOMS: atom_id res chain seq x y z
N MET A 1 -3.87 -15.39 -11.37
CA MET A 1 -3.76 -14.34 -10.33
C MET A 1 -4.25 -13.03 -10.91
N HIS A 2 -4.86 -12.20 -10.10
CA HIS A 2 -5.45 -10.94 -10.50
C HIS A 2 -4.85 -9.78 -9.70
N ALA A 3 -4.43 -8.70 -10.36
CA ALA A 3 -3.92 -7.50 -9.72
C ALA A 3 -4.85 -6.33 -9.98
N LEU A 4 -5.14 -5.55 -8.95
CA LEU A 4 -5.77 -4.24 -9.06
C LEU A 4 -4.68 -3.17 -8.94
N TRP A 5 -4.52 -2.36 -9.99
CA TRP A 5 -3.57 -1.26 -10.04
C TRP A 5 -4.28 0.08 -9.90
N VAL A 6 -4.15 0.71 -8.74
CA VAL A 6 -4.73 2.04 -8.46
C VAL A 6 -3.66 3.10 -8.67
N TRP A 7 -3.90 4.01 -9.59
CA TRP A 7 -2.94 5.01 -10.01
C TRP A 7 -3.41 6.43 -9.73
N ALA A 8 -2.55 7.24 -9.11
CA ALA A 8 -2.87 8.59 -8.65
C ALA A 8 -1.84 9.62 -9.13
N HIS A 9 -1.87 9.96 -10.43
CA HIS A 9 -1.06 11.03 -11.01
C HIS A 9 -1.85 11.78 -12.09
N PRO A 10 -1.82 13.14 -12.13
CA PRO A 10 -2.65 13.92 -13.07
C PRO A 10 -2.22 13.81 -14.53
N HIS A 11 -0.98 13.41 -14.81
CA HIS A 11 -0.41 13.40 -16.15
C HIS A 11 0.00 12.00 -16.58
N ALA A 12 -0.64 11.48 -17.63
CA ALA A 12 -0.30 10.17 -18.20
C ALA A 12 1.13 10.17 -18.81
N ALA A 13 1.53 11.26 -19.46
CA ALA A 13 2.88 11.43 -20.00
C ALA A 13 3.86 11.91 -18.90
N SER A 14 4.04 11.10 -17.86
CA SER A 14 4.93 11.36 -16.73
C SER A 14 5.77 10.13 -16.41
N LEU A 15 6.77 10.28 -15.52
CA LEU A 15 7.51 9.14 -14.97
C LEU A 15 6.53 8.10 -14.37
N ASN A 16 5.55 8.56 -13.59
CA ASN A 16 4.53 7.67 -13.01
C ASN A 16 3.75 6.91 -14.11
N GLY A 17 3.34 7.60 -15.19
CA GLY A 17 2.65 6.95 -16.30
C GLY A 17 3.51 5.88 -16.98
N ARG A 18 4.80 6.17 -17.21
CA ARG A 18 5.74 5.21 -17.78
C ARG A 18 5.96 4.00 -16.87
N LEU A 19 6.15 4.21 -15.58
CA LEU A 19 6.31 3.12 -14.60
C LEU A 19 5.05 2.26 -14.52
N ARG A 20 3.86 2.85 -14.62
CA ARG A 20 2.60 2.12 -14.69
C ARG A 20 2.57 1.18 -15.91
N GLU A 21 2.88 1.70 -17.09
CA GLU A 21 2.92 0.89 -18.32
C GLU A 21 3.91 -0.28 -18.20
N VAL A 22 5.10 -0.02 -17.70
CA VAL A 22 6.11 -1.06 -17.45
C VAL A 22 5.61 -2.11 -16.48
N GLY A 23 5.03 -1.68 -15.36
CA GLY A 23 4.56 -2.58 -14.31
C GLY A 23 3.37 -3.44 -14.76
N VAL A 24 2.39 -2.86 -15.43
CA VAL A 24 1.23 -3.58 -15.98
C VAL A 24 1.69 -4.61 -17.01
N ASN A 25 2.61 -4.24 -17.91
CA ASN A 25 3.17 -5.16 -18.89
C ASN A 25 3.98 -6.29 -18.23
N ALA A 26 4.75 -5.99 -17.18
CA ALA A 26 5.54 -7.00 -16.45
C ALA A 26 4.64 -8.03 -15.75
N LEU A 27 3.56 -7.60 -15.11
CA LEU A 27 2.56 -8.50 -14.53
C LEU A 27 1.86 -9.31 -15.62
N GLY A 28 1.44 -8.69 -16.72
CA GLY A 28 0.83 -9.38 -17.85
C GLY A 28 1.74 -10.46 -18.44
N ALA A 29 3.03 -10.17 -18.62
CA ALA A 29 4.03 -11.13 -19.09
C ALA A 29 4.26 -12.29 -18.09
N ALA A 30 4.03 -12.06 -16.79
CA ALA A 30 4.05 -13.08 -15.75
C ALA A 30 2.71 -13.85 -15.60
N GLY A 31 1.76 -13.64 -16.51
CA GLY A 31 0.49 -14.37 -16.56
C GLY A 31 -0.61 -13.82 -15.63
N TRP A 32 -0.49 -12.58 -15.18
CA TRP A 32 -1.53 -11.92 -14.40
C TRP A 32 -2.57 -11.25 -15.29
N SER A 33 -3.82 -11.27 -14.87
CA SER A 33 -4.79 -10.27 -15.31
C SER A 33 -4.60 -9.00 -14.47
N VAL A 34 -4.55 -7.85 -15.10
CA VAL A 34 -4.39 -6.55 -14.42
C VAL A 34 -5.58 -5.69 -14.72
N ASP A 35 -6.23 -5.23 -13.68
CA ASP A 35 -7.30 -4.26 -13.72
C ASP A 35 -6.79 -2.91 -13.21
N GLU A 36 -7.08 -1.81 -13.91
CA GLU A 36 -6.50 -0.50 -13.64
C GLU A 36 -7.55 0.52 -13.26
N ILE A 37 -7.33 1.25 -12.17
CA ILE A 37 -8.08 2.43 -11.74
C ILE A 37 -7.19 3.66 -11.89
N ASP A 38 -7.52 4.53 -12.84
CA ASP A 38 -6.90 5.85 -12.98
C ASP A 38 -7.80 6.88 -12.31
N LEU A 39 -7.47 7.25 -11.08
CA LEU A 39 -8.32 8.13 -10.27
C LEU A 39 -8.53 9.53 -10.88
N TYR A 40 -7.52 10.06 -11.58
CA TYR A 40 -7.65 11.36 -12.25
C TYR A 40 -8.48 11.27 -13.51
N ARG A 41 -8.28 10.24 -14.33
CA ARG A 41 -9.03 10.04 -15.57
C ARG A 41 -10.50 9.72 -15.30
N GLU A 42 -10.77 8.97 -14.23
CA GLU A 42 -12.15 8.69 -13.81
C GLU A 42 -12.85 9.90 -13.17
N GLY A 43 -12.10 10.97 -12.87
CA GLY A 43 -12.63 12.12 -12.15
C GLY A 43 -13.14 11.73 -10.76
N PHE A 44 -12.43 10.80 -10.09
CA PHE A 44 -12.86 10.30 -8.80
C PHE A 44 -13.00 11.43 -7.79
N ASN A 45 -14.19 11.55 -7.17
CA ASN A 45 -14.40 12.54 -6.12
C ASN A 45 -13.76 12.06 -4.81
N PRO A 46 -12.72 12.75 -4.27
CA PRO A 46 -12.05 12.34 -3.04
C PRO A 46 -12.83 12.64 -1.76
N LEU A 47 -13.92 13.41 -1.85
CA LEU A 47 -14.66 13.83 -0.66
C LEU A 47 -15.56 12.70 -0.16
N LEU A 48 -15.40 12.33 1.10
CA LEU A 48 -16.32 11.43 1.78
C LEU A 48 -17.56 12.22 2.22
N VAL A 49 -18.61 12.14 1.44
CA VAL A 49 -19.90 12.81 1.71
C VAL A 49 -20.93 11.78 2.15
N GLU A 50 -21.09 10.73 1.37
CA GLU A 50 -22.01 9.62 1.63
C GLU A 50 -21.28 8.27 1.54
N ARG A 51 -21.91 7.22 2.05
CA ARG A 51 -21.39 5.85 1.98
C ARG A 51 -22.19 5.01 1.00
N GLY A 52 -21.56 3.95 0.48
CA GLY A 52 -22.23 2.98 -0.39
C GLY A 52 -22.61 3.52 -1.75
N GLU A 53 -21.91 4.54 -2.27
CA GLU A 53 -22.13 5.07 -3.62
C GLU A 53 -21.75 4.03 -4.69
N ALA A 54 -22.36 4.13 -5.85
CA ALA A 54 -22.22 3.14 -6.93
C ALA A 54 -20.78 3.02 -7.47
N ASP A 55 -20.03 4.13 -7.52
CA ASP A 55 -18.62 4.15 -7.88
C ASP A 55 -17.76 3.44 -6.84
N VAL A 56 -18.02 3.66 -5.55
CA VAL A 56 -17.35 2.99 -4.43
C VAL A 56 -17.59 1.48 -4.50
N ARG A 57 -18.83 1.03 -4.63
CA ARG A 57 -19.15 -0.41 -4.74
C ARG A 57 -18.42 -1.07 -5.90
N ARG A 58 -18.38 -0.41 -7.07
CA ARG A 58 -17.65 -0.90 -8.23
C ARG A 58 -16.15 -1.07 -7.94
N HIS A 59 -15.53 -0.14 -7.21
CA HIS A 59 -14.12 -0.26 -6.80
C HIS A 59 -13.91 -1.35 -5.72
N GLN A 60 -14.87 -1.51 -4.82
CA GLN A 60 -14.84 -2.60 -3.84
C GLN A 60 -14.92 -3.97 -4.50
N ASP A 61 -15.78 -4.14 -5.50
CA ASP A 61 -15.92 -5.40 -6.25
C ASP A 61 -14.59 -5.76 -6.93
N ARG A 62 -13.97 -4.80 -7.61
CA ARG A 62 -12.65 -4.96 -8.23
C ARG A 62 -11.57 -5.33 -7.20
N LEU A 63 -11.58 -4.71 -6.03
CA LEU A 63 -10.65 -5.02 -4.94
C LEU A 63 -10.91 -6.40 -4.33
N ARG A 64 -12.17 -6.86 -4.25
CA ARG A 64 -12.49 -8.24 -3.79
C ARG A 64 -11.85 -9.30 -4.67
N GLU A 65 -11.86 -9.11 -5.98
CA GLU A 65 -11.33 -10.07 -6.94
C GLU A 65 -9.79 -10.11 -6.99
N ALA A 66 -9.12 -9.05 -6.52
CA ALA A 66 -7.67 -8.95 -6.61
C ALA A 66 -6.95 -9.81 -5.57
N ASP A 67 -5.87 -10.49 -6.00
CA ASP A 67 -4.87 -11.13 -5.13
C ASP A 67 -3.81 -10.12 -4.66
N LEU A 68 -3.55 -9.10 -5.51
CA LEU A 68 -2.56 -8.04 -5.29
C LEU A 68 -3.20 -6.66 -5.52
N LEU A 69 -3.10 -5.79 -4.53
CA LEU A 69 -3.35 -4.36 -4.69
C LEU A 69 -2.02 -3.64 -4.94
N VAL A 70 -1.89 -2.96 -6.06
CA VAL A 70 -0.81 -2.01 -6.31
C VAL A 70 -1.37 -0.59 -6.20
N VAL A 71 -0.80 0.24 -5.34
CA VAL A 71 -1.08 1.68 -5.31
C VAL A 71 0.14 2.44 -5.80
N GLN A 72 -0.02 3.27 -6.84
CA GLN A 72 1.08 4.01 -7.43
C GLN A 72 0.84 5.50 -7.36
N PHE A 73 1.82 6.24 -6.80
CA PHE A 73 1.66 7.68 -6.55
C PHE A 73 3.00 8.40 -6.36
N PRO A 74 3.05 9.72 -6.58
CA PRO A 74 4.15 10.58 -6.14
C PRO A 74 4.04 10.88 -4.65
N LEU A 75 5.16 10.89 -3.94
CA LEU A 75 5.24 11.22 -2.51
C LEU A 75 5.08 12.73 -2.32
N TRP A 76 3.86 13.21 -2.30
CA TRP A 76 3.56 14.61 -2.07
C TRP A 76 3.39 14.91 -0.58
N TRP A 77 4.21 15.80 -0.05
CA TRP A 77 4.18 16.15 1.36
C TRP A 77 4.26 14.91 2.28
N TYR A 78 5.18 13.99 1.95
CA TYR A 78 5.44 12.76 2.71
C TYR A 78 4.21 11.84 2.85
N SER A 79 3.25 11.94 1.95
CA SER A 79 2.03 11.16 2.00
C SER A 79 1.48 10.83 0.61
N VAL A 80 0.35 10.15 0.58
CA VAL A 80 -0.40 9.90 -0.65
C VAL A 80 -1.09 11.19 -1.14
N PRO A 81 -1.25 11.37 -2.47
CA PRO A 81 -2.06 12.47 -3.02
C PRO A 81 -3.48 12.48 -2.48
N ALA A 82 -4.08 13.67 -2.35
CA ALA A 82 -5.43 13.85 -1.80
C ALA A 82 -6.48 12.95 -2.47
N ILE A 83 -6.39 12.76 -3.78
CA ILE A 83 -7.32 11.89 -4.54
C ILE A 83 -7.19 10.42 -4.12
N LEU A 84 -5.97 9.93 -3.86
CA LEU A 84 -5.74 8.56 -3.38
C LEU A 84 -6.17 8.41 -1.91
N LYS A 85 -5.92 9.44 -1.07
CA LYS A 85 -6.43 9.43 0.31
C LYS A 85 -7.95 9.35 0.32
N GLY A 86 -8.62 10.15 -0.50
CA GLY A 86 -10.07 10.12 -0.62
C GLY A 86 -10.59 8.79 -1.19
N TRP A 87 -9.85 8.14 -2.09
CA TRP A 87 -10.18 6.81 -2.56
C TRP A 87 -10.15 5.79 -1.40
N ILE A 88 -9.10 5.83 -0.57
CA ILE A 88 -9.01 4.99 0.63
C ILE A 88 -10.18 5.29 1.57
N ASP A 89 -10.45 6.57 1.89
CA ASP A 89 -11.50 6.97 2.83
C ASP A 89 -12.89 6.54 2.39
N ARG A 90 -13.15 6.49 1.07
CA ARG A 90 -14.45 6.13 0.52
C ARG A 90 -14.60 4.63 0.25
N VAL A 91 -13.55 3.97 -0.25
CA VAL A 91 -13.61 2.55 -0.65
C VAL A 91 -13.44 1.60 0.52
N PHE A 92 -12.60 1.97 1.51
CA PHE A 92 -12.34 1.13 2.67
C PHE A 92 -13.43 1.35 3.74
N GLU A 93 -14.64 0.94 3.44
CA GLU A 93 -15.81 1.10 4.32
C GLU A 93 -15.90 0.02 5.40
N SER A 94 -16.64 0.34 6.48
CA SER A 94 -17.08 -0.60 7.51
C SER A 94 -17.89 -1.75 6.89
N GLY A 95 -17.62 -2.98 7.33
CA GLY A 95 -18.24 -4.19 6.78
C GLY A 95 -17.60 -4.69 5.48
N PHE A 96 -16.70 -3.91 4.86
CA PHE A 96 -15.93 -4.31 3.70
C PHE A 96 -14.43 -4.48 4.05
N ALA A 97 -13.76 -3.41 4.43
CA ALA A 97 -12.34 -3.44 4.73
C ALA A 97 -12.05 -3.57 6.23
N PHE A 98 -12.90 -3.00 7.06
CA PHE A 98 -12.79 -3.03 8.52
C PHE A 98 -14.16 -3.25 9.18
N ASP A 99 -14.20 -3.41 10.50
CA ASP A 99 -15.41 -3.78 11.28
C ASP A 99 -16.06 -5.09 10.77
N VAL A 100 -15.28 -5.97 10.16
CA VAL A 100 -15.73 -7.32 9.82
C VAL A 100 -15.68 -8.16 11.07
N PRO A 101 -16.81 -8.74 11.51
CA PRO A 101 -16.83 -9.52 12.74
C PRO A 101 -16.11 -10.86 12.58
N ASP A 102 -15.34 -11.22 13.58
CA ASP A 102 -14.83 -12.58 13.74
C ASP A 102 -16.01 -13.54 13.95
N PRO A 103 -16.12 -14.62 13.18
CA PRO A 103 -17.27 -15.53 13.25
C PRO A 103 -17.41 -16.28 14.59
N GLU A 104 -16.32 -16.41 15.37
CA GLU A 104 -16.32 -17.11 16.65
C GLU A 104 -16.59 -16.16 17.81
N THR A 105 -16.00 -14.97 17.78
CA THR A 105 -16.03 -14.04 18.92
C THR A 105 -16.96 -12.85 18.72
N GLY A 106 -17.37 -12.55 17.48
CA GLY A 106 -18.14 -11.37 17.10
C GLY A 106 -17.34 -10.06 17.19
N LYS A 107 -16.07 -10.08 17.60
CA LYS A 107 -15.22 -8.90 17.69
C LYS A 107 -14.72 -8.47 16.32
N PRO A 108 -14.51 -7.15 16.06
CA PRO A 108 -13.95 -6.71 14.79
C PRO A 108 -12.55 -7.26 14.55
N LEU A 109 -12.34 -7.86 13.37
CA LEU A 109 -11.04 -8.32 12.91
C LEU A 109 -10.19 -7.14 12.46
N LYS A 110 -8.91 -7.12 12.85
CA LYS A 110 -7.94 -6.05 12.55
C LYS A 110 -6.54 -6.62 12.43
N TYR A 111 -5.60 -5.81 11.91
CA TYR A 111 -4.16 -6.06 11.91
C TYR A 111 -3.79 -7.49 11.49
N GLY A 112 -3.82 -7.72 10.18
CA GLY A 112 -3.56 -9.01 9.54
C GLY A 112 -4.79 -9.90 9.37
N LYS A 113 -5.95 -9.53 9.94
CA LYS A 113 -7.20 -10.33 9.89
C LYS A 113 -8.44 -9.55 9.42
N GLY A 114 -8.30 -8.33 8.92
CA GLY A 114 -9.43 -7.51 8.45
C GLY A 114 -10.13 -8.05 7.19
N GLY A 115 -11.07 -7.29 6.64
CA GLY A 115 -11.91 -7.70 5.50
C GLY A 115 -11.14 -7.95 4.18
N LEU A 116 -9.89 -7.51 4.11
CA LEU A 116 -9.02 -7.68 2.94
C LEU A 116 -7.90 -8.72 3.19
N ALA A 117 -8.05 -9.57 4.20
CA ALA A 117 -7.09 -10.63 4.51
C ALA A 117 -6.86 -11.57 3.33
N GLY A 118 -5.61 -12.06 3.19
CA GLY A 118 -5.20 -12.93 2.08
C GLY A 118 -4.78 -12.20 0.81
N LYS A 119 -4.88 -10.87 0.77
CA LYS A 119 -4.39 -10.03 -0.34
C LYS A 119 -3.03 -9.44 -0.01
N ARG A 120 -2.20 -9.24 -1.02
CA ARG A 120 -0.95 -8.50 -0.88
C ARG A 120 -1.13 -7.05 -1.28
N ALA A 121 -0.34 -6.14 -0.69
CA ALA A 121 -0.39 -4.72 -1.05
C ALA A 121 1.01 -4.16 -1.31
N LEU A 122 1.21 -3.54 -2.47
CA LEU A 122 2.46 -2.89 -2.88
C LEU A 122 2.24 -1.41 -3.15
N ALA A 123 3.02 -0.55 -2.51
CA ALA A 123 3.11 0.86 -2.87
C ALA A 123 4.28 1.08 -3.84
N ILE A 124 4.03 1.67 -5.01
CA ILE A 124 5.06 2.15 -5.94
C ILE A 124 5.09 3.67 -5.83
N VAL A 125 6.22 4.20 -5.41
CA VAL A 125 6.32 5.59 -4.94
C VAL A 125 7.45 6.30 -5.66
N THR A 126 7.16 7.47 -6.23
CA THR A 126 8.19 8.36 -6.80
C THR A 126 8.40 9.57 -5.89
N ALA A 127 9.64 9.97 -5.69
CA ALA A 127 10.02 11.12 -4.88
C ALA A 127 11.13 11.93 -5.56
N GLY A 128 11.03 13.25 -5.52
CA GLY A 128 12.10 14.14 -5.93
C GLY A 128 13.30 14.15 -4.97
N ASP A 129 13.08 13.72 -3.73
CA ASP A 129 14.13 13.59 -2.72
C ASP A 129 15.21 12.58 -3.11
N ARG A 130 16.40 12.75 -2.55
CA ARG A 130 17.51 11.81 -2.70
C ARG A 130 17.24 10.54 -1.89
N ALA A 131 17.68 9.38 -2.39
CA ALA A 131 17.54 8.11 -1.68
C ALA A 131 18.04 8.17 -0.23
N ALA A 132 19.15 8.85 0.03
CA ALA A 132 19.72 8.98 1.37
C ALA A 132 18.81 9.72 2.37
N THR A 133 17.91 10.58 1.92
CA THR A 133 17.01 11.34 2.80
C THR A 133 15.83 10.52 3.29
N LEU A 134 15.45 9.49 2.53
CA LEU A 134 14.34 8.56 2.82
C LEU A 134 14.84 7.19 3.32
N GLY A 135 16.00 7.16 3.94
CA GLY A 135 16.59 5.96 4.55
C GLY A 135 16.68 6.06 6.08
N PRO A 136 17.19 5.01 6.75
CA PRO A 136 17.18 4.90 8.22
C PRO A 136 17.93 6.02 8.98
N ARG A 137 18.81 6.74 8.30
CA ARG A 137 19.53 7.91 8.84
C ARG A 137 19.25 9.19 8.08
N GLY A 138 18.26 9.17 7.18
CA GLY A 138 17.85 10.32 6.41
C GLY A 138 17.04 11.30 7.26
N ILE A 139 17.11 12.59 6.92
CA ILE A 139 16.38 13.65 7.64
C ILE A 139 14.86 13.47 7.54
N SER A 140 14.39 12.82 6.48
CA SER A 140 12.96 12.55 6.25
C SER A 140 12.47 11.27 6.95
N GLY A 141 13.39 10.45 7.48
CA GLY A 141 13.09 9.14 8.04
C GLY A 141 13.08 8.02 6.99
N ASP A 142 13.05 6.78 7.45
CA ASP A 142 12.91 5.62 6.55
C ASP A 142 11.55 5.65 5.85
N ILE A 143 11.52 5.27 4.58
CA ILE A 143 10.27 5.30 3.79
C ILE A 143 9.16 4.44 4.39
N GLU A 144 9.48 3.36 5.09
CA GLU A 144 8.47 2.55 5.78
C GLU A 144 7.88 3.28 6.98
N ASP A 145 8.65 4.15 7.65
CA ASP A 145 8.16 4.98 8.75
C ASP A 145 7.34 6.17 8.21
N VAL A 146 7.81 6.80 7.13
CA VAL A 146 7.07 7.87 6.43
C VAL A 146 5.71 7.38 5.97
N LEU A 147 5.64 6.16 5.43
CA LEU A 147 4.40 5.55 4.93
C LEU A 147 3.70 4.64 5.96
N TRP A 148 4.06 4.72 7.24
CA TRP A 148 3.40 3.95 8.30
C TRP A 148 1.88 4.03 8.29
N PRO A 149 1.24 5.21 8.11
CA PRO A 149 -0.21 5.30 8.03
C PRO A 149 -0.81 4.49 6.88
N LEU A 150 -0.10 4.36 5.75
CA LEU A 150 -0.53 3.54 4.62
C LEU A 150 -0.25 2.05 4.86
N LEU A 151 0.98 1.71 5.23
CA LEU A 151 1.45 0.33 5.30
C LEU A 151 0.84 -0.41 6.50
N HIS A 152 0.96 0.17 7.69
CA HIS A 152 0.42 -0.42 8.92
C HIS A 152 -1.02 0.00 9.18
N GLY A 153 -1.29 1.32 9.13
CA GLY A 153 -2.60 1.87 9.50
C GLY A 153 -3.71 1.60 8.47
N THR A 154 -3.36 1.27 7.22
CA THR A 154 -4.34 0.96 6.17
C THR A 154 -4.22 -0.49 5.70
N PHE A 155 -3.09 -0.88 5.11
CA PHE A 155 -2.95 -2.23 4.54
C PHE A 155 -3.00 -3.31 5.63
N TRP A 156 -2.12 -3.26 6.62
CA TRP A 156 -2.08 -4.24 7.69
C TRP A 156 -3.33 -4.22 8.57
N TYR A 157 -3.86 -3.03 8.88
CA TYR A 157 -5.09 -2.87 9.66
C TYR A 157 -6.28 -3.59 9.01
N THR A 158 -6.40 -3.51 7.69
CA THR A 158 -7.49 -4.15 6.91
C THR A 158 -7.21 -5.61 6.54
N GLY A 159 -6.07 -6.17 6.98
CA GLY A 159 -5.73 -7.58 6.82
C GLY A 159 -4.86 -7.91 5.61
N MET A 160 -4.50 -6.94 4.78
CA MET A 160 -3.59 -7.19 3.67
C MET A 160 -2.16 -7.45 4.17
N ASP A 161 -1.36 -8.18 3.40
CA ASP A 161 0.08 -8.35 3.60
C ASP A 161 0.85 -7.21 2.90
N PRO A 162 1.31 -6.18 3.62
CA PRO A 162 2.04 -5.08 3.02
C PRO A 162 3.45 -5.51 2.63
N LEU A 163 3.84 -5.15 1.41
CA LEU A 163 5.19 -5.29 0.91
C LEU A 163 5.98 -3.99 1.13
N ARG A 164 7.33 -4.12 1.19
CA ARG A 164 8.17 -2.92 1.23
C ARG A 164 7.84 -2.02 0.03
N PRO A 165 7.76 -0.70 0.19
CA PRO A 165 7.52 0.19 -0.93
C PRO A 165 8.56 0.01 -2.06
N HIS A 166 8.13 0.11 -3.31
CA HIS A 166 9.05 0.27 -4.44
C HIS A 166 9.27 1.76 -4.62
N LEU A 167 10.38 2.25 -4.06
CA LEU A 167 10.69 3.68 -4.03
C LEU A 167 11.63 4.06 -5.18
N ILE A 168 11.24 5.05 -5.97
CA ILE A 168 12.05 5.69 -7.00
C ILE A 168 12.34 7.11 -6.55
N THR A 169 13.61 7.44 -6.35
CA THR A 169 14.08 8.74 -5.87
C THR A 169 14.78 9.53 -6.96
N ASP A 170 15.22 10.75 -6.64
CA ASP A 170 15.99 11.63 -7.52
C ASP A 170 15.29 11.84 -8.87
N THR A 171 13.97 11.92 -8.89
CA THR A 171 13.15 11.88 -10.12
C THR A 171 13.40 13.02 -11.09
N ASP A 172 14.02 14.11 -10.64
CA ASP A 172 14.36 15.27 -11.46
C ASP A 172 15.67 15.09 -12.27
N THR A 173 16.44 14.01 -11.99
CA THR A 173 17.76 13.76 -12.58
C THR A 173 17.85 12.43 -13.33
N ILE A 174 16.72 11.78 -13.59
CA ILE A 174 16.68 10.48 -14.28
C ILE A 174 17.01 10.66 -15.77
N ASP A 175 18.15 10.11 -16.18
CA ASP A 175 18.51 9.97 -17.59
C ASP A 175 18.00 8.63 -18.19
N ALA A 176 18.29 8.39 -19.46
CA ALA A 176 17.82 7.20 -20.16
C ALA A 176 18.41 5.88 -19.59
N GLU A 177 19.66 5.90 -19.11
CA GLU A 177 20.31 4.73 -18.54
C GLU A 177 19.74 4.40 -17.16
N VAL A 178 19.56 5.41 -16.30
CA VAL A 178 18.90 5.29 -15.02
C VAL A 178 17.47 4.79 -15.19
N MET A 179 16.73 5.34 -16.17
CA MET A 179 15.37 4.90 -16.47
C MET A 179 15.31 3.42 -16.85
N ALA A 180 16.21 2.97 -17.71
CA ALA A 180 16.25 1.56 -18.12
C ALA A 180 16.50 0.62 -16.93
N ARG A 181 17.34 1.01 -15.97
CA ARG A 181 17.55 0.24 -14.72
C ARG A 181 16.28 0.21 -13.87
N ILE A 182 15.64 1.35 -13.64
CA ILE A 182 14.40 1.44 -12.88
C ILE A 182 13.32 0.53 -13.48
N GLU A 183 13.15 0.53 -14.78
CA GLU A 183 12.19 -0.32 -15.49
C GLU A 183 12.51 -1.82 -15.34
N ALA A 184 13.78 -2.18 -15.45
CA ALA A 184 14.23 -3.55 -15.25
C ALA A 184 13.99 -4.02 -13.81
N ASP A 185 14.37 -3.21 -12.83
CA ASP A 185 14.21 -3.52 -11.40
C ASP A 185 12.73 -3.67 -11.02
N LEU A 186 11.86 -2.77 -11.50
CA LEU A 186 10.42 -2.87 -11.30
C LEU A 186 9.85 -4.15 -11.92
N SER A 187 10.26 -4.46 -13.14
CA SER A 187 9.78 -5.65 -13.87
C SER A 187 10.19 -6.95 -13.15
N VAL A 188 11.45 -7.07 -12.73
CA VAL A 188 11.96 -8.22 -11.99
C VAL A 188 11.22 -8.38 -10.66
N ARG A 189 11.02 -7.29 -9.94
CA ARG A 189 10.31 -7.32 -8.66
C ARG A 189 8.87 -7.81 -8.81
N LEU A 190 8.14 -7.29 -9.80
CA LEU A 190 6.75 -7.66 -10.02
C LEU A 190 6.58 -9.13 -10.44
N GLN A 191 7.56 -9.72 -11.13
CA GLN A 191 7.56 -11.15 -11.44
C GLN A 191 7.65 -12.02 -10.17
N GLY A 192 8.34 -11.55 -9.12
CA GLY A 192 8.51 -12.25 -7.84
C GLY A 192 7.55 -11.79 -6.73
N VAL A 193 6.62 -10.89 -7.00
CA VAL A 193 5.84 -10.16 -5.98
C VAL A 193 5.06 -11.06 -5.01
N MET A 194 4.64 -12.26 -5.43
CA MET A 194 3.90 -13.19 -4.55
C MET A 194 4.80 -13.97 -3.59
N THR A 195 6.09 -14.06 -3.88
CA THR A 195 7.06 -14.78 -3.04
C THR A 195 7.93 -13.85 -2.18
N GLU A 196 7.83 -12.54 -2.43
CA GLU A 196 8.52 -11.53 -1.64
C GLU A 196 8.03 -11.57 -0.17
N PRO A 197 8.90 -11.48 0.85
CA PRO A 197 8.45 -11.41 2.24
C PRO A 197 7.62 -10.14 2.48
N ARG A 198 6.54 -10.27 3.24
CA ARG A 198 5.78 -9.12 3.74
C ARG A 198 6.60 -8.33 4.77
N ILE A 199 6.25 -7.09 5.03
CA ILE A 199 6.74 -6.37 6.20
C ILE A 199 6.24 -7.10 7.45
N GLY A 200 7.15 -7.44 8.36
CA GLY A 200 6.84 -8.13 9.59
C GLY A 200 6.20 -7.19 10.62
N TYR A 201 4.90 -6.98 10.54
CA TYR A 201 4.15 -6.32 11.60
C TYR A 201 3.58 -7.34 12.58
N ARG A 202 3.60 -7.01 13.89
CA ARG A 202 3.06 -7.87 14.94
C ARG A 202 1.55 -8.00 14.77
N PRO A 203 1.02 -9.24 14.71
CA PRO A 203 -0.42 -9.45 14.69
C PRO A 203 -1.04 -9.05 16.04
N MET A 204 -2.28 -8.56 15.99
CA MET A 204 -3.06 -8.25 17.18
C MET A 204 -3.50 -9.57 17.86
N ALA A 205 -2.63 -10.08 18.74
CA ALA A 205 -2.83 -11.32 19.48
C ALA A 205 -2.54 -11.11 20.97
N GLU A 206 -3.15 -11.93 21.82
CA GLU A 206 -3.06 -11.80 23.30
C GLU A 206 -1.63 -11.99 23.83
N GLU A 207 -0.78 -12.72 23.10
CA GLU A 207 0.65 -12.85 23.44
C GLU A 207 1.45 -11.56 23.21
N HIS A 208 0.94 -10.65 22.38
CA HIS A 208 1.60 -9.38 22.08
C HIS A 208 0.96 -8.19 22.79
N TYR A 209 -0.38 -8.15 22.86
CA TYR A 209 -1.13 -6.98 23.30
C TYR A 209 -2.11 -7.32 24.42
N ASP A 210 -2.22 -6.43 25.40
CA ASP A 210 -3.21 -6.54 26.45
C ASP A 210 -4.63 -6.18 25.97
N HIS A 211 -5.59 -6.24 26.88
CA HIS A 211 -7.01 -5.95 26.60
C HIS A 211 -7.27 -4.49 26.15
N THR A 212 -6.32 -3.58 26.36
CA THR A 212 -6.38 -2.19 25.90
C THR A 212 -5.68 -1.99 24.54
N ILE A 213 -5.15 -3.07 23.95
CA ILE A 213 -4.35 -3.07 22.72
C ILE A 213 -3.01 -2.34 22.91
N ARG A 214 -2.50 -2.29 24.15
CA ARG A 214 -1.15 -1.85 24.47
C ARG A 214 -0.20 -3.04 24.40
N LEU A 215 0.97 -2.85 23.76
CA LEU A 215 2.01 -3.88 23.68
C LEU A 215 2.48 -4.26 25.10
N HIS A 216 2.63 -5.56 25.39
CA HIS A 216 3.18 -6.02 26.65
C HIS A 216 4.63 -5.57 26.84
N ASP A 217 5.02 -5.17 28.04
CA ASP A 217 6.37 -4.71 28.35
C ASP A 217 7.45 -5.80 28.12
N SER A 218 7.05 -7.07 28.07
CA SER A 218 7.93 -8.20 27.74
C SER A 218 8.16 -8.39 26.24
N VAL A 219 7.37 -7.75 25.39
CA VAL A 219 7.48 -7.81 23.92
C VAL A 219 8.33 -6.64 23.47
N ALA A 220 9.37 -6.88 22.65
CA ALA A 220 10.32 -5.87 22.18
C ALA A 220 10.86 -4.98 23.33
N PRO A 221 11.47 -5.55 24.39
CA PRO A 221 11.90 -4.78 25.54
C PRO A 221 12.97 -3.75 25.16
N GLY A 222 12.74 -2.50 25.57
CA GLY A 222 13.63 -1.37 25.24
C GLY A 222 13.35 -0.71 23.91
N GLU A 223 12.32 -1.15 23.17
CA GLU A 223 11.84 -0.48 21.97
C GLU A 223 10.55 0.29 22.24
N ASP A 224 10.43 1.46 21.62
CA ASP A 224 9.25 2.32 21.72
C ASP A 224 8.82 2.80 20.31
N GLY A 225 7.61 3.34 20.20
CA GLY A 225 7.10 3.91 18.96
C GLY A 225 6.88 2.85 17.88
N LEU A 226 7.18 3.20 16.63
CA LEU A 226 6.86 2.35 15.48
C LEU A 226 7.66 1.04 15.45
N SER A 227 8.92 1.06 15.92
CA SER A 227 9.79 -0.13 15.92
C SER A 227 9.22 -1.25 16.79
N ALA A 228 8.66 -0.91 17.95
CA ALA A 228 8.09 -1.88 18.87
C ALA A 228 6.95 -2.75 18.27
N HIS A 229 6.31 -2.27 17.20
CA HIS A 229 5.23 -2.97 16.52
C HIS A 229 5.70 -3.78 15.29
N ARG A 230 7.00 -3.90 15.08
CA ARG A 230 7.60 -4.76 14.04
C ARG A 230 8.12 -6.06 14.63
N GLU A 231 7.97 -7.14 13.89
CA GLU A 231 8.69 -8.39 14.16
C GLU A 231 10.16 -8.17 13.82
N GLY A 232 11.07 -8.54 14.72
CA GLY A 232 12.52 -8.43 14.53
C GLY A 232 13.07 -9.43 13.52
#